data_a943f2b05be2203e18b18db6fa3caf8c
#
_entry.id   a943f2b05be2203e18b18db6fa3caf8c
#
_cell.length_a   1.000
_cell.length_b   1.000
_cell.length_c   1.000
_cell.angle_alpha   90.00
_cell.angle_beta   90.00
_cell.angle_gamma   90.00
#
_symmetry.space_group_name_H-M   'P 1'
#
loop_
_entity.id
_entity.type
_entity.pdbx_description
1 polymer ?
#
loop_
_entity_poly.entity_id
_entity_poly.type
_entity_poly.pdbx_seq_one_letter_code
_entity_poly.pdbx_strand_id
1 'polypeptide(L)'
;MTKYIFVTGGVVSGLGKGITAASLGRLLKERGLKVAAQKLDPYINVDPGTMSPYQHGEVYVTEDGAETDLDLGHYERFIDEDLNKYSNLTTGKVYSNVLHKERHGEYLGSTVQVIPHITNEIKDFIYRVGKKTNADVVITEVGGTTGDIESRPFLEAIRQVGREVGRENSIYIHVTLVPYLHASGEHKSKPTQHSVQELQGMGISPDIIVLRCDEPIEDEGMFSKIALFCNVSPECVIENVTLPVLYEAPLMLEKSNISDIVCRKLGIEAKKPDLSEWAELVERIRGCSDTVKIALVGKYVQLHDAYLSVAEALHHAGYSYGNKVKIDWIDSETLTADNIDSVLGSADGILVPGGFGSRGIEGMILAARYAREKNVPYFGICLGMQIAVIEYARDVLGWSDADSREFNENSSHRVIDFMPGQNDEIDKGGTLRLGSYPCHIVAGTEMEKCYGTGLIRERHRHRYEFNNEYRAELEAAGLRISGTSPDGRLVETVEVPGEYFRVGVQFHPEFKSRPNKPHPLFCGLVNSSLEANIKRNS
;
A
#
# COMPACT_ATOMS: atom_id res chain seq x y z
N MET A 1 3.58 -18.00 23.76
CA MET A 1 3.63 -18.72 22.46
C MET A 1 2.83 -17.90 21.45
N THR A 2 3.37 -17.66 20.26
CA THR A 2 2.68 -16.90 19.20
C THR A 2 1.41 -17.62 18.77
N LYS A 3 0.32 -16.89 18.63
CA LYS A 3 -0.97 -17.37 18.13
C LYS A 3 -1.11 -17.05 16.64
N TYR A 4 -1.82 -17.89 15.89
CA TYR A 4 -1.96 -17.77 14.43
C TYR A 4 -3.43 -17.62 14.03
N ILE A 5 -3.71 -16.62 13.22
CA ILE A 5 -5.03 -16.37 12.64
C ILE A 5 -4.88 -16.46 11.13
N PHE A 6 -5.58 -17.38 10.50
CA PHE A 6 -5.58 -17.55 9.06
C PHE A 6 -6.85 -16.97 8.47
N VAL A 7 -6.71 -16.00 7.57
CA VAL A 7 -7.83 -15.38 6.87
C VAL A 7 -7.87 -15.94 5.46
N THR A 8 -8.93 -16.66 5.15
CA THR A 8 -9.20 -17.24 3.83
C THR A 8 -10.43 -16.60 3.21
N GLY A 9 -10.63 -16.75 1.93
CA GLY A 9 -11.83 -16.24 1.27
C GLY A 9 -12.34 -17.15 0.19
N GLY A 10 -13.61 -16.98 -0.14
CA GLY A 10 -14.24 -17.76 -1.17
C GLY A 10 -15.32 -16.99 -1.93
N VAL A 11 -15.87 -17.61 -2.96
CA VAL A 11 -16.86 -17.09 -3.90
C VAL A 11 -16.23 -16.20 -4.99
N VAL A 12 -15.63 -15.05 -4.64
CA VAL A 12 -14.96 -14.14 -5.59
C VAL A 12 -13.72 -13.49 -4.93
N SER A 13 -12.82 -12.99 -5.75
CA SER A 13 -11.72 -12.13 -5.31
C SER A 13 -12.23 -10.72 -4.95
N GLY A 14 -11.44 -9.93 -4.23
CA GLY A 14 -11.81 -8.55 -3.88
C GLY A 14 -12.88 -8.41 -2.79
N LEU A 15 -13.17 -9.47 -2.03
CA LEU A 15 -14.16 -9.45 -0.91
C LEU A 15 -13.71 -8.65 0.32
N GLY A 16 -12.52 -8.04 0.30
CA GLY A 16 -12.02 -7.30 1.45
C GLY A 16 -11.44 -8.17 2.56
N LYS A 17 -10.83 -9.32 2.22
CA LYS A 17 -10.03 -10.13 3.15
C LYS A 17 -8.95 -9.29 3.83
N GLY A 18 -8.20 -8.49 3.04
CA GLY A 18 -7.15 -7.60 3.52
C GLY A 18 -7.67 -6.59 4.54
N ILE A 19 -8.79 -5.94 4.25
CA ILE A 19 -9.41 -4.99 5.18
C ILE A 19 -9.93 -5.69 6.44
N THR A 20 -10.49 -6.89 6.33
CA THR A 20 -10.90 -7.69 7.49
C THR A 20 -9.70 -8.05 8.37
N ALA A 21 -8.60 -8.52 7.76
CA ALA A 21 -7.36 -8.85 8.45
C ALA A 21 -6.73 -7.62 9.12
N ALA A 22 -6.65 -6.50 8.40
CA ALA A 22 -6.12 -5.23 8.88
C ALA A 22 -6.96 -4.67 10.05
N SER A 23 -8.28 -4.71 9.92
CA SER A 23 -9.20 -4.25 10.98
C SER A 23 -9.08 -5.11 12.24
N LEU A 24 -9.03 -6.42 12.09
CA LEU A 24 -8.79 -7.32 13.21
C LEU A 24 -7.43 -7.06 13.86
N GLY A 25 -6.40 -6.82 13.04
CA GLY A 25 -5.07 -6.47 13.52
C GLY A 25 -5.10 -5.20 14.38
N ARG A 26 -5.83 -4.17 13.95
CA ARG A 26 -6.05 -2.95 14.74
C ARG A 26 -6.74 -3.25 16.07
N LEU A 27 -7.82 -4.02 16.06
CA LEU A 27 -8.57 -4.39 17.26
C LEU A 27 -7.70 -5.12 18.28
N LEU A 28 -6.89 -6.08 17.82
CA LEU A 28 -5.98 -6.84 18.69
C LEU A 28 -4.84 -5.96 19.22
N LYS A 29 -4.32 -5.02 18.44
CA LYS A 29 -3.34 -4.03 18.89
C LYS A 29 -3.91 -3.15 20.00
N GLU A 30 -5.16 -2.69 19.89
CA GLU A 30 -5.83 -1.89 20.92
C GLU A 30 -6.09 -2.69 22.20
N ARG A 31 -6.09 -4.01 22.13
CA ARG A 31 -6.08 -4.87 23.31
C ARG A 31 -4.71 -4.99 23.97
N GLY A 32 -3.67 -4.36 23.39
CA GLY A 32 -2.30 -4.36 23.89
C GLY A 32 -1.45 -5.52 23.39
N LEU A 33 -1.89 -6.24 22.35
CA LEU A 33 -1.15 -7.35 21.73
C LEU A 33 -0.20 -6.84 20.65
N LYS A 34 0.96 -7.46 20.52
CA LYS A 34 1.84 -7.28 19.37
C LYS A 34 1.33 -8.11 18.20
N VAL A 35 0.93 -7.44 17.13
CA VAL A 35 0.35 -8.07 15.94
C VAL A 35 1.33 -7.98 14.78
N ALA A 36 1.54 -9.08 14.08
CA ALA A 36 2.19 -9.10 12.78
C ALA A 36 1.20 -9.54 11.70
N ALA A 37 1.22 -8.89 10.55
CA ALA A 37 0.41 -9.24 9.40
C ALA A 37 1.26 -9.86 8.29
N GLN A 38 0.68 -10.81 7.56
CA GLN A 38 1.32 -11.52 6.47
C GLN A 38 0.33 -11.84 5.35
N LYS A 39 0.79 -11.72 4.10
CA LYS A 39 0.07 -12.07 2.89
C LYS A 39 0.74 -13.23 2.16
N LEU A 40 -0.03 -14.22 1.77
CA LEU A 40 0.39 -15.34 0.91
C LEU A 40 -0.28 -15.18 -0.45
N ASP A 41 0.51 -14.88 -1.49
CA ASP A 41 0.01 -14.61 -2.84
C ASP A 41 0.21 -15.80 -3.77
N PRO A 42 -0.85 -16.33 -4.39
CA PRO A 42 -0.77 -17.56 -5.17
C PRO A 42 -0.20 -17.40 -6.58
N TYR A 43 0.19 -16.20 -7.01
CA TYR A 43 0.80 -16.02 -8.32
C TYR A 43 2.26 -16.49 -8.38
N ILE A 44 2.75 -16.82 -9.61
CA ILE A 44 4.08 -17.41 -9.86
C ILE A 44 5.21 -16.38 -9.97
N ASN A 45 4.91 -15.09 -9.98
CA ASN A 45 5.95 -14.07 -9.92
C ASN A 45 6.71 -14.19 -8.59
N VAL A 46 8.05 -13.98 -8.63
CA VAL A 46 8.88 -14.02 -7.41
C VAL A 46 8.50 -12.90 -6.46
N ASP A 47 8.24 -11.73 -7.02
CA ASP A 47 7.68 -10.55 -6.37
C ASP A 47 6.88 -9.72 -7.39
N PRO A 48 6.11 -8.71 -6.97
CA PRO A 48 5.35 -7.86 -7.88
C PRO A 48 6.18 -6.78 -8.58
N GLY A 49 7.48 -6.65 -8.30
CA GLY A 49 8.33 -5.55 -8.78
C GLY A 49 8.38 -5.39 -10.29
N THR A 50 8.20 -6.49 -11.05
CA THR A 50 8.17 -6.48 -12.53
C THR A 50 6.77 -6.54 -13.12
N MET A 51 5.73 -6.57 -12.27
CA MET A 51 4.34 -6.66 -12.73
C MET A 51 3.83 -5.31 -13.23
N SER A 52 2.90 -5.34 -14.18
CA SER A 52 2.26 -4.13 -14.66
C SER A 52 1.33 -3.55 -13.59
N PRO A 53 1.44 -2.26 -13.22
CA PRO A 53 0.51 -1.61 -12.30
C PRO A 53 -0.96 -1.67 -12.76
N TYR A 54 -1.22 -1.79 -14.05
CA TYR A 54 -2.58 -1.97 -14.58
C TYR A 54 -3.21 -3.33 -14.28
N GLN A 55 -2.41 -4.33 -13.95
CA GLN A 55 -2.91 -5.68 -13.64
C GLN A 55 -2.90 -5.97 -12.14
N HIS A 56 -1.96 -5.38 -11.41
CA HIS A 56 -1.70 -5.74 -10.02
C HIS A 56 -1.95 -4.62 -9.01
N GLY A 57 -2.10 -3.38 -9.49
CA GLY A 57 -2.10 -2.20 -8.63
C GLY A 57 -0.68 -1.73 -8.29
N GLU A 58 -0.55 -0.96 -7.22
CA GLU A 58 0.76 -0.45 -6.78
C GLU A 58 1.66 -1.58 -6.26
N VAL A 59 2.97 -1.41 -6.44
CA VAL A 59 3.98 -2.21 -5.76
C VAL A 59 4.33 -1.52 -4.45
N TYR A 60 3.94 -2.13 -3.34
CA TYR A 60 4.21 -1.60 -2.01
C TYR A 60 5.61 -2.02 -1.54
N VAL A 61 6.39 -1.09 -0.97
CA VAL A 61 7.75 -1.37 -0.50
C VAL A 61 7.81 -1.30 1.02
N THR A 62 8.29 -2.38 1.64
CA THR A 62 8.46 -2.47 3.09
C THR A 62 9.68 -1.67 3.58
N GLU A 63 9.80 -1.49 4.91
CA GLU A 63 10.91 -0.76 5.52
C GLU A 63 12.28 -1.39 5.19
N ASP A 64 12.36 -2.71 5.08
CA ASP A 64 13.58 -3.46 4.74
C ASP A 64 13.76 -3.75 3.24
N GLY A 65 12.94 -3.11 2.37
CA GLY A 65 13.12 -3.10 0.92
C GLY A 65 12.52 -4.26 0.16
N ALA A 66 11.55 -4.98 0.70
CA ALA A 66 10.81 -5.97 -0.08
C ALA A 66 9.75 -5.27 -0.95
N GLU A 67 9.69 -5.63 -2.24
CA GLU A 67 8.58 -5.30 -3.14
C GLU A 67 7.44 -6.29 -2.89
N THR A 68 6.24 -5.77 -2.62
CA THR A 68 5.13 -6.56 -2.10
C THR A 68 3.79 -6.13 -2.68
N ASP A 69 2.76 -6.91 -2.40
CA ASP A 69 1.37 -6.62 -2.74
C ASP A 69 0.83 -5.36 -2.02
N LEU A 70 -0.12 -4.69 -2.65
CA LEU A 70 -0.76 -3.46 -2.13
C LEU A 70 -1.50 -3.66 -0.79
N ASP A 71 -1.96 -4.88 -0.49
CA ASP A 71 -2.64 -5.19 0.78
C ASP A 71 -1.75 -4.92 2.00
N LEU A 72 -0.42 -4.99 1.84
CA LEU A 72 0.50 -4.64 2.92
C LEU A 72 0.35 -3.17 3.34
N GLY A 73 0.04 -2.29 2.40
CA GLY A 73 -0.32 -0.91 2.69
C GLY A 73 -1.55 -0.80 3.58
N HIS A 74 -2.58 -1.61 3.34
CA HIS A 74 -3.74 -1.67 4.24
C HIS A 74 -3.36 -2.13 5.64
N TYR A 75 -2.54 -3.18 5.76
CA TYR A 75 -2.10 -3.65 7.08
C TYR A 75 -1.35 -2.56 7.84
N GLU A 76 -0.39 -1.89 7.21
CA GLU A 76 0.36 -0.81 7.85
C GLU A 76 -0.53 0.38 8.23
N ARG A 77 -1.47 0.79 7.37
CA ARG A 77 -2.39 1.91 7.64
C ARG A 77 -3.32 1.65 8.82
N PHE A 78 -3.82 0.41 8.96
CA PHE A 78 -4.74 0.06 10.05
C PHE A 78 -4.00 -0.31 11.33
N ILE A 79 -2.99 -1.17 11.24
CA ILE A 79 -2.28 -1.69 12.42
C ILE A 79 -1.29 -0.66 12.97
N ASP A 80 -0.79 0.27 12.13
CA ASP A 80 0.23 1.28 12.45
C ASP A 80 1.52 0.60 12.96
N GLU A 81 2.00 -0.37 12.19
CA GLU A 81 3.28 -1.08 12.38
C GLU A 81 3.96 -1.24 11.04
N ASP A 82 5.27 -0.99 10.98
CA ASP A 82 6.04 -1.20 9.75
C ASP A 82 6.24 -2.70 9.49
N LEU A 83 5.90 -3.13 8.29
CA LEU A 83 6.07 -4.49 7.84
C LEU A 83 7.46 -4.74 7.25
N ASN A 84 7.79 -6.02 7.04
CA ASN A 84 9.10 -6.46 6.59
C ASN A 84 8.99 -7.57 5.53
N LYS A 85 10.13 -8.00 4.99
CA LYS A 85 10.21 -9.02 3.92
C LYS A 85 9.56 -10.37 4.25
N TYR A 86 9.27 -10.64 5.51
CA TYR A 86 8.53 -11.85 5.92
C TYR A 86 7.02 -11.62 5.94
N SER A 87 6.57 -10.43 5.64
CA SER A 87 5.13 -10.11 5.58
C SER A 87 4.48 -10.45 4.24
N ASN A 88 5.25 -10.78 3.19
CA ASN A 88 4.71 -11.20 1.90
C ASN A 88 5.46 -12.39 1.32
N LEU A 89 4.72 -13.42 0.91
CA LEU A 89 5.24 -14.62 0.29
C LEU A 89 4.43 -14.99 -0.95
N THR A 90 5.11 -15.09 -2.10
CA THR A 90 4.50 -15.51 -3.36
C THR A 90 4.79 -17.00 -3.65
N THR A 91 3.96 -17.63 -4.47
CA THR A 91 4.23 -18.98 -4.98
C THR A 91 5.58 -19.03 -5.69
N GLY A 92 5.90 -18.02 -6.53
CA GLY A 92 7.17 -17.97 -7.24
C GLY A 92 8.38 -17.96 -6.30
N LYS A 93 8.32 -17.19 -5.23
CA LYS A 93 9.39 -17.14 -4.20
C LYS A 93 9.57 -18.50 -3.50
N VAL A 94 8.46 -19.16 -3.15
CA VAL A 94 8.50 -20.50 -2.54
C VAL A 94 9.18 -21.51 -3.47
N TYR A 95 8.74 -21.59 -4.72
CA TYR A 95 9.30 -22.54 -5.68
C TYR A 95 10.76 -22.22 -6.01
N SER A 96 11.10 -20.95 -6.19
CA SER A 96 12.49 -20.52 -6.42
C SER A 96 13.41 -20.99 -5.28
N ASN A 97 13.00 -20.79 -4.02
CA ASN A 97 13.77 -21.22 -2.85
C ASN A 97 13.94 -22.75 -2.80
N VAL A 98 12.87 -23.50 -3.04
CA VAL A 98 12.91 -24.97 -3.02
C VAL A 98 13.76 -25.52 -4.15
N LEU A 99 13.64 -24.97 -5.37
CA LEU A 99 14.48 -25.37 -6.51
C LEU A 99 15.95 -25.02 -6.27
N HIS A 100 16.23 -23.85 -5.68
CA HIS A 100 17.59 -23.48 -5.32
C HIS A 100 18.19 -24.48 -4.32
N LYS A 101 17.48 -24.82 -3.25
CA LYS A 101 17.91 -25.85 -2.27
C LYS A 101 18.13 -27.22 -2.92
N GLU A 102 17.24 -27.64 -3.84
CA GLU A 102 17.38 -28.89 -4.60
C GLU A 102 18.69 -28.91 -5.40
N ARG A 103 18.95 -27.84 -6.19
CA ARG A 103 20.17 -27.73 -7.00
C ARG A 103 21.46 -27.71 -6.17
N HIS A 104 21.39 -27.24 -4.92
CA HIS A 104 22.52 -27.24 -3.99
C HIS A 104 22.61 -28.53 -3.14
N GLY A 105 21.75 -29.53 -3.40
CA GLY A 105 21.81 -30.85 -2.76
C GLY A 105 21.30 -30.87 -1.30
N GLU A 106 20.60 -29.85 -0.84
CA GLU A 106 20.13 -29.76 0.56
C GLU A 106 19.10 -30.86 0.91
N TYR A 107 18.46 -31.47 -0.08
CA TYR A 107 17.50 -32.57 0.12
C TYR A 107 18.14 -33.96 0.04
N LEU A 108 19.45 -34.08 -0.02
CA LEU A 108 20.23 -35.33 0.07
C LEU A 108 19.73 -36.44 -0.86
N GLY A 109 19.31 -36.08 -2.09
CA GLY A 109 18.83 -37.03 -3.09
C GLY A 109 17.37 -37.47 -2.93
N SER A 110 16.63 -36.89 -2.01
CA SER A 110 15.19 -37.16 -1.85
C SER A 110 14.39 -36.64 -3.05
N THR A 111 13.30 -37.31 -3.40
CA THR A 111 12.33 -36.78 -4.37
C THR A 111 11.63 -35.57 -3.78
N VAL A 112 11.82 -34.39 -4.40
CA VAL A 112 11.20 -33.14 -3.96
C VAL A 112 9.75 -33.08 -4.45
N GLN A 113 8.80 -32.83 -3.55
CA GLN A 113 7.36 -32.86 -3.81
C GLN A 113 6.69 -31.64 -3.17
N VAL A 114 5.45 -31.33 -3.57
CA VAL A 114 4.68 -30.25 -2.96
C VAL A 114 4.53 -30.49 -1.46
N ILE A 115 4.16 -31.69 -1.06
CA ILE A 115 4.17 -32.13 0.33
C ILE A 115 5.33 -33.13 0.48
N PRO A 116 6.29 -32.91 1.38
CA PRO A 116 6.35 -31.85 2.40
C PRO A 116 7.17 -30.61 2.00
N HIS A 117 7.88 -30.57 0.88
CA HIS A 117 8.96 -29.60 0.66
C HIS A 117 8.42 -28.16 0.44
N ILE A 118 7.44 -27.98 -0.46
CA ILE A 118 6.80 -26.68 -0.69
C ILE A 118 6.02 -26.24 0.56
N THR A 119 5.24 -27.14 1.16
CA THR A 119 4.48 -26.81 2.37
C THR A 119 5.38 -26.48 3.57
N ASN A 120 6.53 -27.13 3.72
CA ASN A 120 7.50 -26.79 4.76
C ASN A 120 8.11 -25.39 4.54
N GLU A 121 8.44 -25.03 3.32
CA GLU A 121 8.96 -23.69 3.00
C GLU A 121 7.93 -22.61 3.35
N ILE A 122 6.64 -22.83 3.05
CA ILE A 122 5.55 -21.92 3.41
C ILE A 122 5.39 -21.83 4.93
N LYS A 123 5.37 -22.99 5.64
CA LYS A 123 5.25 -23.01 7.11
C LYS A 123 6.40 -22.29 7.80
N ASP A 124 7.64 -22.52 7.33
CA ASP A 124 8.81 -21.83 7.85
C ASP A 124 8.66 -20.31 7.72
N PHE A 125 8.11 -19.85 6.61
CA PHE A 125 7.88 -18.43 6.38
C PHE A 125 6.84 -17.87 7.35
N ILE A 126 5.73 -18.60 7.58
CA ILE A 126 4.69 -18.23 8.56
C ILE A 126 5.29 -18.13 9.96
N TYR A 127 6.12 -19.09 10.37
CA TYR A 127 6.75 -19.05 11.68
C TYR A 127 7.80 -17.95 11.83
N ARG A 128 8.52 -17.63 10.74
CA ARG A 128 9.59 -16.61 10.76
C ARG A 128 9.06 -15.22 11.06
N VAL A 129 7.90 -14.81 10.52
CA VAL A 129 7.36 -13.47 10.80
C VAL A 129 7.08 -13.30 12.29
N GLY A 130 6.44 -14.27 12.93
CA GLY A 130 6.17 -14.24 14.36
C GLY A 130 7.44 -14.17 15.22
N LYS A 131 8.45 -14.97 14.86
CA LYS A 131 9.76 -14.97 15.57
C LYS A 131 10.52 -13.65 15.40
N LYS A 132 10.54 -13.09 14.18
CA LYS A 132 11.30 -11.87 13.87
C LYS A 132 10.69 -10.62 14.50
N THR A 133 9.38 -10.55 14.56
CA THR A 133 8.66 -9.42 15.16
C THR A 133 8.40 -9.60 16.66
N ASN A 134 8.66 -10.79 17.20
CA ASN A 134 8.25 -11.17 18.56
C ASN A 134 6.75 -10.91 18.79
N ALA A 135 5.93 -11.30 17.80
CA ALA A 135 4.49 -11.07 17.81
C ALA A 135 3.77 -12.04 18.76
N ASP A 136 2.77 -11.52 19.47
CA ASP A 136 1.81 -12.32 20.22
C ASP A 136 0.86 -13.04 19.27
N VAL A 137 0.46 -12.35 18.20
CA VAL A 137 -0.46 -12.84 17.17
C VAL A 137 0.08 -12.55 15.78
N VAL A 138 0.04 -13.57 14.91
CA VAL A 138 0.32 -13.46 13.47
C VAL A 138 -1.00 -13.64 12.73
N ILE A 139 -1.38 -12.65 11.94
CA ILE A 139 -2.54 -12.71 11.03
C ILE A 139 -2.00 -12.98 9.63
N THR A 140 -2.31 -14.15 9.07
CA THR A 140 -1.89 -14.54 7.73
C THR A 140 -3.10 -14.60 6.80
N GLU A 141 -3.13 -13.73 5.80
CA GLU A 141 -4.14 -13.76 4.75
C GLU A 141 -3.68 -14.63 3.58
N VAL A 142 -4.56 -15.51 3.13
CA VAL A 142 -4.35 -16.30 1.91
C VAL A 142 -5.02 -15.62 0.73
N GLY A 143 -4.23 -15.23 -0.27
CA GLY A 143 -4.70 -14.63 -1.51
C GLY A 143 -5.51 -15.61 -2.37
N GLY A 144 -6.25 -15.07 -3.34
CA GLY A 144 -7.15 -15.84 -4.19
C GLY A 144 -8.42 -16.33 -3.47
N THR A 145 -9.05 -17.33 -4.04
CA THR A 145 -10.25 -17.98 -3.48
C THR A 145 -9.95 -19.44 -3.11
N THR A 146 -10.78 -20.03 -2.26
CA THR A 146 -10.60 -21.44 -1.81
C THR A 146 -10.64 -22.45 -2.95
N GLY A 147 -11.33 -22.13 -4.06
CA GLY A 147 -11.41 -23.01 -5.24
C GLY A 147 -10.21 -22.94 -6.18
N ASP A 148 -9.34 -21.94 -6.02
CA ASP A 148 -8.23 -21.71 -6.93
C ASP A 148 -7.15 -22.80 -6.78
N ILE A 149 -6.69 -23.35 -7.90
CA ILE A 149 -5.64 -24.37 -7.93
C ILE A 149 -4.35 -23.81 -7.31
N GLU A 150 -4.03 -22.57 -7.61
CA GLU A 150 -2.83 -21.87 -7.19
C GLU A 150 -2.76 -21.68 -5.67
N SER A 151 -3.90 -21.57 -5.00
CA SER A 151 -3.97 -21.37 -3.54
C SER A 151 -3.81 -22.66 -2.75
N ARG A 152 -3.94 -23.83 -3.37
CA ARG A 152 -3.92 -25.14 -2.68
C ARG A 152 -2.69 -25.42 -1.83
N PRO A 153 -1.43 -25.14 -2.27
CA PRO A 153 -0.26 -25.35 -1.43
C PRO A 153 -0.27 -24.48 -0.16
N PHE A 154 -0.79 -23.26 -0.25
CA PHE A 154 -0.94 -22.37 0.91
C PHE A 154 -2.01 -22.88 1.87
N LEU A 155 -3.17 -23.28 1.36
CA LEU A 155 -4.25 -23.85 2.18
C LEU A 155 -3.78 -25.13 2.90
N GLU A 156 -3.06 -26.01 2.19
CA GLU A 156 -2.47 -27.19 2.81
C GLU A 156 -1.44 -26.84 3.90
N ALA A 157 -0.59 -25.84 3.64
CA ALA A 157 0.41 -25.41 4.61
C ALA A 157 -0.24 -24.84 5.89
N ILE A 158 -1.25 -23.95 5.78
CA ILE A 158 -1.94 -23.42 6.96
C ILE A 158 -2.71 -24.48 7.72
N ARG A 159 -3.27 -25.49 7.02
CA ARG A 159 -3.87 -26.66 7.66
C ARG A 159 -2.85 -27.44 8.50
N GLN A 160 -1.64 -27.64 7.96
CA GLN A 160 -0.55 -28.28 8.69
C GLN A 160 -0.10 -27.44 9.89
N VAL A 161 0.06 -26.13 9.73
CA VAL A 161 0.39 -25.22 10.86
C VAL A 161 -0.62 -25.39 11.99
N GLY A 162 -1.93 -25.32 11.67
CA GLY A 162 -2.97 -25.47 12.69
C GLY A 162 -2.90 -26.79 13.45
N ARG A 163 -2.49 -27.87 12.77
CA ARG A 163 -2.26 -29.17 13.43
C ARG A 163 -1.00 -29.17 14.30
N GLU A 164 0.07 -28.54 13.84
CA GLU A 164 1.37 -28.52 14.53
C GLU A 164 1.34 -27.66 15.80
N VAL A 165 0.68 -26.49 15.73
CA VAL A 165 0.60 -25.56 16.88
C VAL A 165 -0.55 -25.89 17.84
N GLY A 166 -1.55 -26.65 17.39
CA GLY A 166 -2.75 -26.98 18.14
C GLY A 166 -3.89 -25.97 17.96
N ARG A 167 -5.12 -26.45 18.17
CA ARG A 167 -6.32 -25.62 18.00
C ARG A 167 -6.42 -24.45 18.99
N GLU A 168 -5.81 -24.57 20.12
CA GLU A 168 -5.71 -23.49 21.13
C GLU A 168 -4.76 -22.36 20.71
N ASN A 169 -3.98 -22.57 19.65
CA ASN A 169 -2.99 -21.61 19.16
C ASN A 169 -3.26 -21.16 17.72
N SER A 170 -4.34 -21.65 17.10
CA SER A 170 -4.68 -21.28 15.72
C SER A 170 -6.19 -21.25 15.47
N ILE A 171 -6.67 -20.26 14.70
CA ILE A 171 -8.04 -20.15 14.23
C ILE A 171 -8.08 -19.81 12.75
N TYR A 172 -9.21 -20.14 12.11
CA TYR A 172 -9.48 -19.87 10.71
C TYR A 172 -10.69 -18.93 10.58
N ILE A 173 -10.50 -17.80 9.95
CA ILE A 173 -11.54 -16.83 9.60
C ILE A 173 -11.79 -16.95 8.11
N HIS A 174 -13.04 -17.19 7.72
CA HIS A 174 -13.42 -17.32 6.32
C HIS A 174 -14.31 -16.18 5.89
N VAL A 175 -13.84 -15.36 4.95
CA VAL A 175 -14.58 -14.23 4.38
C VAL A 175 -15.35 -14.72 3.15
N THR A 176 -16.65 -14.52 3.15
CA THR A 176 -17.55 -14.99 2.08
C THR A 176 -18.49 -13.89 1.63
N LEU A 177 -19.19 -14.12 0.52
CA LEU A 177 -20.18 -13.20 -0.03
C LEU A 177 -21.61 -13.66 0.30
N VAL A 178 -22.41 -12.73 0.80
CA VAL A 178 -23.88 -12.86 0.89
C VAL A 178 -24.51 -11.82 -0.05
N PRO A 179 -24.74 -12.18 -1.31
CA PRO A 179 -25.29 -11.22 -2.27
C PRO A 179 -26.75 -10.91 -1.97
N TYR A 180 -27.13 -9.64 -2.16
CA TYR A 180 -28.53 -9.21 -2.21
C TYR A 180 -29.04 -9.30 -3.64
N LEU A 181 -30.12 -10.02 -3.86
CA LEU A 181 -30.77 -10.14 -5.17
C LEU A 181 -31.91 -9.14 -5.28
N HIS A 182 -31.69 -8.00 -5.90
CA HIS A 182 -32.72 -6.96 -6.08
C HIS A 182 -34.02 -7.47 -6.72
N ALA A 183 -33.92 -8.44 -7.64
CA ALA A 183 -35.12 -9.02 -8.30
C ALA A 183 -36.03 -9.80 -7.35
N SER A 184 -35.49 -10.43 -6.32
CA SER A 184 -36.27 -11.18 -5.31
C SER A 184 -36.37 -10.48 -3.96
N GLY A 185 -35.63 -9.36 -3.77
CA GLY A 185 -35.64 -8.57 -2.54
C GLY A 185 -35.09 -9.32 -1.32
N GLU A 186 -34.07 -10.17 -1.52
CA GLU A 186 -33.56 -11.00 -0.44
C GLU A 186 -32.05 -11.29 -0.56
N HIS A 187 -31.41 -11.51 0.58
CA HIS A 187 -30.05 -12.02 0.66
C HIS A 187 -29.98 -13.53 0.42
N LYS A 188 -28.89 -14.02 -0.17
CA LYS A 188 -28.68 -15.44 -0.49
C LYS A 188 -27.49 -16.03 0.26
N SER A 189 -27.74 -17.03 1.12
CA SER A 189 -26.71 -17.74 1.89
C SER A 189 -25.99 -18.87 1.14
N LYS A 190 -26.49 -19.28 -0.03
CA LYS A 190 -25.91 -20.43 -0.78
C LYS A 190 -24.46 -20.24 -1.17
N PRO A 191 -24.00 -19.07 -1.67
CA PRO A 191 -22.58 -18.87 -1.99
C PRO A 191 -21.67 -19.11 -0.79
N THR A 192 -22.04 -18.60 0.39
CA THR A 192 -21.32 -18.82 1.66
C THR A 192 -21.27 -20.30 2.01
N GLN A 193 -22.40 -21.02 1.94
CA GLN A 193 -22.46 -22.45 2.28
C GLN A 193 -21.52 -23.28 1.37
N HIS A 194 -21.53 -23.04 0.06
CA HIS A 194 -20.67 -23.75 -0.89
C HIS A 194 -19.20 -23.44 -0.64
N SER A 195 -18.84 -22.19 -0.41
CA SER A 195 -17.46 -21.78 -0.14
C SER A 195 -16.91 -22.44 1.14
N VAL A 196 -17.72 -22.51 2.20
CA VAL A 196 -17.32 -23.19 3.45
C VAL A 196 -17.21 -24.70 3.23
N GLN A 197 -18.10 -25.33 2.46
CA GLN A 197 -18.01 -26.77 2.15
C GLN A 197 -16.73 -27.09 1.37
N GLU A 198 -16.33 -26.23 0.45
CA GLU A 198 -15.09 -26.39 -0.30
C GLU A 198 -13.86 -26.31 0.62
N LEU A 199 -13.79 -25.32 1.53
CA LEU A 199 -12.74 -25.20 2.53
C LEU A 199 -12.69 -26.40 3.45
N GLN A 200 -13.85 -26.91 3.89
CA GLN A 200 -13.95 -28.12 4.71
C GLN A 200 -13.48 -29.36 3.94
N GLY A 201 -13.75 -29.43 2.63
CA GLY A 201 -13.24 -30.49 1.76
C GLY A 201 -11.70 -30.56 1.69
N MET A 202 -11.03 -29.45 1.98
CA MET A 202 -9.57 -29.38 2.12
C MET A 202 -9.07 -29.67 3.56
N GLY A 203 -9.97 -30.02 4.49
CA GLY A 203 -9.65 -30.34 5.88
C GLY A 203 -9.51 -29.12 6.79
N ILE A 204 -10.02 -27.95 6.39
CA ILE A 204 -10.04 -26.73 7.19
C ILE A 204 -11.49 -26.41 7.56
N SER A 205 -11.78 -26.41 8.86
CA SER A 205 -13.07 -25.93 9.36
C SER A 205 -12.92 -24.49 9.87
N PRO A 206 -13.68 -23.52 9.35
CA PRO A 206 -13.61 -22.15 9.84
C PRO A 206 -14.10 -22.05 11.28
N ASP A 207 -13.48 -21.20 12.06
CA ASP A 207 -13.88 -20.84 13.42
C ASP A 207 -14.79 -19.63 13.46
N ILE A 208 -14.61 -18.71 12.49
CA ILE A 208 -15.39 -17.49 12.32
C ILE A 208 -15.68 -17.33 10.82
N ILE A 209 -16.90 -16.92 10.51
CA ILE A 209 -17.33 -16.59 9.14
C ILE A 209 -17.66 -15.11 9.09
N VAL A 210 -17.02 -14.38 8.16
CA VAL A 210 -17.30 -12.98 7.91
C VAL A 210 -18.09 -12.86 6.61
N LEU A 211 -19.30 -12.32 6.74
CA LEU A 211 -20.27 -12.18 5.65
C LEU A 211 -20.12 -10.82 4.99
N ARG A 212 -19.46 -10.77 3.86
CA ARG A 212 -19.40 -9.57 3.06
C ARG A 212 -20.73 -9.36 2.33
N CYS A 213 -21.34 -8.19 2.50
CA CYS A 213 -22.57 -7.79 1.86
C CYS A 213 -22.53 -6.29 1.52
N ASP A 214 -23.28 -5.89 0.49
CA ASP A 214 -23.37 -4.47 0.12
C ASP A 214 -24.46 -3.75 0.94
N GLU A 215 -25.50 -4.48 1.32
CA GLU A 215 -26.60 -4.00 2.15
C GLU A 215 -26.67 -4.79 3.47
N PRO A 216 -27.11 -4.17 4.59
CA PRO A 216 -27.28 -4.87 5.86
C PRO A 216 -28.23 -6.07 5.74
N ILE A 217 -27.94 -7.15 6.44
CA ILE A 217 -28.77 -8.36 6.47
C ILE A 217 -29.88 -8.16 7.52
N GLU A 218 -31.10 -7.86 7.06
CA GLU A 218 -32.25 -7.62 7.95
C GLU A 218 -32.84 -8.92 8.54
N ASP A 219 -32.65 -10.06 7.87
CA ASP A 219 -33.14 -11.36 8.34
C ASP A 219 -32.17 -11.97 9.37
N GLU A 220 -32.46 -11.80 10.65
CA GLU A 220 -31.71 -12.42 11.75
C GLU A 220 -31.64 -13.96 11.65
N GLY A 221 -32.63 -14.60 11.02
CA GLY A 221 -32.60 -16.03 10.75
C GLY A 221 -31.49 -16.48 9.81
N MET A 222 -30.99 -15.57 8.98
CA MET A 222 -29.88 -15.82 8.06
C MET A 222 -28.60 -16.22 8.81
N PHE A 223 -28.27 -15.53 9.91
CA PHE A 223 -27.08 -15.82 10.73
C PHE A 223 -27.14 -17.22 11.34
N SER A 224 -28.27 -17.56 11.95
CA SER A 224 -28.51 -18.90 12.53
C SER A 224 -28.48 -19.99 11.47
N LYS A 225 -29.04 -19.74 10.28
CA LYS A 225 -29.01 -20.64 9.15
C LYS A 225 -27.59 -20.89 8.65
N ILE A 226 -26.80 -19.84 8.47
CA ILE A 226 -25.40 -19.96 8.03
C ILE A 226 -24.59 -20.70 9.10
N ALA A 227 -24.75 -20.36 10.37
CA ALA A 227 -24.10 -21.02 11.48
C ALA A 227 -24.34 -22.54 11.48
N LEU A 228 -25.61 -22.94 11.30
CA LEU A 228 -25.99 -24.35 11.22
C LEU A 228 -25.33 -25.08 10.04
N PHE A 229 -25.42 -24.51 8.83
CA PHE A 229 -24.89 -25.14 7.62
C PHE A 229 -23.36 -25.16 7.57
N CYS A 230 -22.71 -24.20 8.23
CA CYS A 230 -21.25 -24.05 8.24
C CYS A 230 -20.59 -24.61 9.50
N ASN A 231 -21.39 -25.18 10.41
CA ASN A 231 -20.93 -25.83 11.66
C ASN A 231 -20.11 -24.89 12.56
N VAL A 232 -20.59 -23.66 12.74
CA VAL A 232 -20.02 -22.66 13.67
C VAL A 232 -21.10 -22.19 14.63
N SER A 233 -20.69 -21.58 15.77
CA SER A 233 -21.66 -20.95 16.67
C SER A 233 -22.25 -19.69 16.03
N PRO A 234 -23.53 -19.35 16.26
CA PRO A 234 -24.16 -18.17 15.67
C PRO A 234 -23.39 -16.86 15.92
N GLU A 235 -22.80 -16.70 17.09
CA GLU A 235 -21.95 -15.57 17.46
C GLU A 235 -20.65 -15.45 16.63
N CYS A 236 -20.25 -16.53 15.95
CA CYS A 236 -19.07 -16.56 15.07
C CYS A 236 -19.43 -16.24 13.61
N VAL A 237 -20.65 -15.85 13.31
CA VAL A 237 -21.10 -15.36 12.01
C VAL A 237 -21.20 -13.84 12.08
N ILE A 238 -20.25 -13.16 11.45
CA ILE A 238 -20.03 -11.72 11.58
C ILE A 238 -20.40 -11.03 10.27
N GLU A 239 -21.23 -10.01 10.35
CA GLU A 239 -21.58 -9.17 9.21
C GLU A 239 -20.45 -8.18 8.89
N ASN A 240 -20.20 -7.94 7.60
CA ASN A 240 -19.26 -6.95 7.07
C ASN A 240 -19.88 -6.22 5.88
N VAL A 241 -20.56 -5.13 6.16
CA VAL A 241 -21.29 -4.30 5.18
C VAL A 241 -20.34 -3.34 4.47
N THR A 242 -20.65 -2.96 3.23
CA THR A 242 -19.97 -1.86 2.53
C THR A 242 -20.12 -0.55 3.31
N LEU A 243 -18.99 0.09 3.63
CA LEU A 243 -18.96 1.30 4.43
C LEU A 243 -18.57 2.51 3.56
N PRO A 244 -19.18 3.68 3.79
CA PRO A 244 -18.81 4.92 3.10
C PRO A 244 -17.42 5.43 3.51
N VAL A 245 -16.96 5.09 4.71
CA VAL A 245 -15.63 5.41 5.24
C VAL A 245 -14.94 4.10 5.58
N LEU A 246 -13.86 3.78 4.85
CA LEU A 246 -13.14 2.51 4.99
C LEU A 246 -12.64 2.29 6.43
N TYR A 247 -12.20 3.36 7.09
CA TYR A 247 -11.67 3.31 8.45
C TYR A 247 -12.72 3.05 9.55
N GLU A 248 -14.00 2.94 9.21
CA GLU A 248 -15.04 2.45 10.12
C GLU A 248 -15.01 0.93 10.31
N ALA A 249 -14.34 0.19 9.43
CA ALA A 249 -14.37 -1.27 9.45
C ALA A 249 -13.99 -1.89 10.82
N PRO A 250 -12.96 -1.43 11.55
CA PRO A 250 -12.69 -1.94 12.90
C PRO A 250 -13.86 -1.71 13.87
N LEU A 251 -14.49 -0.53 13.83
CA LEU A 251 -15.62 -0.18 14.71
C LEU A 251 -16.83 -1.07 14.40
N MET A 252 -17.11 -1.29 13.11
CA MET A 252 -18.21 -2.15 12.67
C MET A 252 -17.99 -3.61 13.10
N LEU A 253 -16.81 -4.17 12.87
CA LEU A 253 -16.50 -5.54 13.25
C LEU A 253 -16.53 -5.74 14.78
N GLU A 254 -16.13 -4.75 15.56
CA GLU A 254 -16.15 -4.83 17.01
C GLU A 254 -17.57 -4.73 17.60
N LYS A 255 -18.55 -4.15 16.89
CA LYS A 255 -19.97 -4.23 17.29
C LYS A 255 -20.45 -5.68 17.43
N SER A 256 -19.89 -6.60 16.65
CA SER A 256 -20.12 -8.05 16.74
C SER A 256 -19.16 -8.74 17.74
N ASN A 257 -18.38 -8.00 18.51
CA ASN A 257 -17.39 -8.49 19.47
C ASN A 257 -16.35 -9.47 18.85
N ILE A 258 -15.96 -9.25 17.60
CA ILE A 258 -15.04 -10.18 16.89
C ILE A 258 -13.73 -10.38 17.65
N SER A 259 -13.18 -9.32 18.25
CA SER A 259 -11.91 -9.40 18.97
C SER A 259 -12.04 -10.19 20.29
N ASP A 260 -13.18 -10.13 20.99
CA ASP A 260 -13.46 -10.98 22.14
C ASP A 260 -13.60 -12.46 21.75
N ILE A 261 -14.29 -12.74 20.63
CA ILE A 261 -14.45 -14.09 20.10
C ILE A 261 -13.08 -14.69 19.76
N VAL A 262 -12.22 -13.92 19.08
CA VAL A 262 -10.85 -14.33 18.72
C VAL A 262 -10.02 -14.60 19.96
N CYS A 263 -10.00 -13.69 20.93
CA CYS A 263 -9.24 -13.86 22.18
C CYS A 263 -9.70 -15.09 22.95
N ARG A 264 -11.01 -15.31 23.07
CA ARG A 264 -11.58 -16.48 23.74
C ARG A 264 -11.19 -17.80 23.05
N LYS A 265 -11.28 -17.85 21.70
CA LYS A 265 -10.92 -19.06 20.94
C LYS A 265 -9.42 -19.39 21.03
N LEU A 266 -8.57 -18.39 21.12
CA LEU A 266 -7.12 -18.53 21.23
C LEU A 266 -6.62 -18.60 22.69
N GLY A 267 -7.50 -18.51 23.68
CA GLY A 267 -7.12 -18.49 25.09
C GLY A 267 -6.22 -17.31 25.45
N ILE A 268 -6.47 -16.14 24.83
CA ILE A 268 -5.73 -14.91 25.09
C ILE A 268 -6.46 -14.09 26.14
N GLU A 269 -5.78 -13.81 27.25
CA GLU A 269 -6.24 -12.84 28.26
C GLU A 269 -5.73 -11.45 27.85
N ALA A 270 -6.62 -10.57 27.46
CA ALA A 270 -6.31 -9.21 27.05
C ALA A 270 -7.41 -8.24 27.51
N LYS A 271 -7.04 -6.96 27.69
CA LYS A 271 -8.02 -5.90 27.99
C LYS A 271 -8.99 -5.73 26.80
N LYS A 272 -10.14 -5.09 27.04
CA LYS A 272 -11.00 -4.65 25.95
C LYS A 272 -10.28 -3.61 25.09
N PRO A 273 -10.55 -3.54 23.78
CA PRO A 273 -9.90 -2.56 22.91
C PRO A 273 -10.39 -1.15 23.29
N ASP A 274 -9.46 -0.22 23.36
CA ASP A 274 -9.80 1.22 23.47
C ASP A 274 -9.82 1.82 22.06
N LEU A 275 -11.00 2.04 21.54
CA LEU A 275 -11.20 2.55 20.19
C LEU A 275 -11.56 4.04 20.15
N SER A 276 -11.36 4.77 21.26
CA SER A 276 -11.74 6.18 21.38
C SER A 276 -11.06 7.04 20.32
N GLU A 277 -9.74 6.97 20.22
CA GLU A 277 -8.98 7.73 19.22
C GLU A 277 -9.36 7.35 17.77
N TRP A 278 -9.64 6.06 17.53
CA TRP A 278 -10.07 5.60 16.22
C TRP A 278 -11.48 6.07 15.86
N ALA A 279 -12.38 6.09 16.83
CA ALA A 279 -13.73 6.64 16.66
C ALA A 279 -13.69 8.16 16.38
N GLU A 280 -12.85 8.91 17.11
CA GLU A 280 -12.63 10.33 16.85
C GLU A 280 -12.07 10.59 15.43
N LEU A 281 -11.16 9.75 14.95
CA LEU A 281 -10.66 9.80 13.57
C LEU A 281 -11.81 9.64 12.58
N VAL A 282 -12.66 8.63 12.76
CA VAL A 282 -13.80 8.37 11.88
C VAL A 282 -14.80 9.53 11.89
N GLU A 283 -15.10 10.08 13.06
CA GLU A 283 -15.98 11.26 13.15
C GLU A 283 -15.37 12.49 12.49
N ARG A 284 -14.06 12.68 12.58
CA ARG A 284 -13.34 13.74 11.84
C ARG A 284 -13.49 13.56 10.34
N ILE A 285 -13.31 12.34 9.83
CA ILE A 285 -13.47 12.02 8.41
C ILE A 285 -14.90 12.33 7.93
N ARG A 286 -15.91 11.94 8.72
CA ARG A 286 -17.33 12.22 8.42
C ARG A 286 -17.66 13.71 8.44
N GLY A 287 -17.01 14.44 9.33
CA GLY A 287 -17.18 15.88 9.51
C GLY A 287 -16.52 16.75 8.43
N CYS A 288 -15.69 16.18 7.55
CA CYS A 288 -15.07 16.94 6.46
C CYS A 288 -16.14 17.47 5.50
N SER A 289 -16.25 18.81 5.37
CA SER A 289 -17.26 19.47 4.51
C SER A 289 -16.66 20.11 3.29
N ASP A 290 -15.58 20.85 3.45
CA ASP A 290 -14.92 21.57 2.36
C ASP A 290 -14.05 20.64 1.52
N THR A 291 -13.78 21.05 0.29
CA THR A 291 -13.05 20.22 -0.67
C THR A 291 -11.88 20.99 -1.28
N VAL A 292 -10.71 20.38 -1.22
CA VAL A 292 -9.52 20.80 -1.97
C VAL A 292 -9.31 19.85 -3.16
N LYS A 293 -8.99 20.42 -4.34
CA LYS A 293 -8.81 19.66 -5.59
C LYS A 293 -7.34 19.48 -5.90
N ILE A 294 -6.88 18.25 -5.96
CA ILE A 294 -5.51 17.89 -6.34
C ILE A 294 -5.53 17.18 -7.69
N ALA A 295 -4.86 17.77 -8.69
CA ALA A 295 -4.62 17.11 -9.96
C ALA A 295 -3.48 16.10 -9.81
N LEU A 296 -3.78 14.82 -9.88
CA LEU A 296 -2.81 13.73 -9.94
C LEU A 296 -2.50 13.43 -11.42
N VAL A 297 -1.35 13.89 -11.88
CA VAL A 297 -0.91 13.73 -13.27
C VAL A 297 0.01 12.54 -13.37
N GLY A 298 -0.51 11.42 -13.86
CA GLY A 298 0.18 10.13 -13.82
C GLY A 298 0.03 9.30 -15.09
N LYS A 299 0.80 8.19 -15.14
CA LYS A 299 0.77 7.22 -16.25
C LYS A 299 -0.29 6.13 -16.08
N TYR A 300 -0.66 5.81 -14.85
CA TYR A 300 -1.47 4.63 -14.51
C TYR A 300 -2.84 5.00 -13.94
N VAL A 301 -3.35 6.17 -14.30
CA VAL A 301 -4.58 6.74 -13.73
C VAL A 301 -5.88 6.01 -14.11
N GLN A 302 -5.84 5.12 -15.10
CA GLN A 302 -6.98 4.31 -15.49
C GLN A 302 -7.30 3.21 -14.46
N LEU A 303 -6.33 2.80 -13.64
CA LEU A 303 -6.50 1.92 -12.50
C LEU A 303 -6.05 2.66 -11.24
N HIS A 304 -6.98 3.13 -10.43
CA HIS A 304 -6.69 3.93 -9.24
C HIS A 304 -5.81 3.19 -8.23
N ASP A 305 -5.94 1.87 -8.15
CA ASP A 305 -5.11 1.01 -7.28
C ASP A 305 -3.61 1.09 -7.60
N ALA A 306 -3.23 1.55 -8.81
CA ALA A 306 -1.83 1.78 -9.15
C ALA A 306 -1.17 2.93 -8.34
N TYR A 307 -1.98 3.81 -7.75
CA TYR A 307 -1.57 4.92 -6.90
C TYR A 307 -2.33 4.95 -5.57
N LEU A 308 -2.72 3.77 -5.07
CA LEU A 308 -3.55 3.65 -3.87
C LEU A 308 -2.93 4.37 -2.67
N SER A 309 -1.66 4.13 -2.38
CA SER A 309 -0.99 4.77 -1.23
C SER A 309 -0.85 6.29 -1.39
N VAL A 310 -0.68 6.79 -2.63
CA VAL A 310 -0.67 8.24 -2.91
C VAL A 310 -2.05 8.84 -2.63
N ALA A 311 -3.12 8.20 -3.11
CA ALA A 311 -4.49 8.64 -2.88
C ALA A 311 -4.84 8.65 -1.38
N GLU A 312 -4.52 7.55 -0.67
CA GLU A 312 -4.72 7.46 0.77
C GLU A 312 -3.94 8.52 1.53
N ALA A 313 -2.67 8.78 1.16
CA ALA A 313 -1.86 9.80 1.80
C ALA A 313 -2.43 11.23 1.61
N LEU A 314 -2.97 11.51 0.43
CA LEU A 314 -3.71 12.77 0.17
C LEU A 314 -4.97 12.87 1.03
N HIS A 315 -5.74 11.79 1.14
CA HIS A 315 -6.93 11.76 1.98
C HIS A 315 -6.58 11.93 3.47
N HIS A 316 -5.55 11.24 3.97
CA HIS A 316 -5.06 11.40 5.35
C HIS A 316 -4.69 12.86 5.67
N ALA A 317 -3.98 13.52 4.75
CA ALA A 317 -3.63 14.93 4.89
C ALA A 317 -4.89 15.81 4.91
N GLY A 318 -5.84 15.56 3.99
CA GLY A 318 -7.12 16.28 3.97
C GLY A 318 -7.87 16.15 5.29
N TYR A 319 -7.99 14.96 5.84
CA TYR A 319 -8.67 14.71 7.12
C TYR A 319 -8.05 15.45 8.29
N SER A 320 -6.72 15.65 8.28
CA SER A 320 -6.04 16.42 9.34
C SER A 320 -6.40 17.90 9.35
N TYR A 321 -6.83 18.44 8.20
CA TYR A 321 -7.30 19.82 8.04
C TYR A 321 -8.83 19.94 8.01
N GLY A 322 -9.56 18.84 8.24
CA GLY A 322 -11.03 18.83 8.19
C GLY A 322 -11.62 19.00 6.79
N ASN A 323 -10.83 18.67 5.76
CA ASN A 323 -11.19 18.82 4.35
C ASN A 323 -11.25 17.46 3.64
N LYS A 324 -12.12 17.36 2.63
CA LYS A 324 -12.08 16.28 1.64
C LYS A 324 -11.06 16.63 0.57
N VAL A 325 -10.25 15.67 0.16
CA VAL A 325 -9.42 15.81 -1.04
C VAL A 325 -10.16 15.18 -2.20
N LYS A 326 -10.44 15.98 -3.23
CA LYS A 326 -10.91 15.48 -4.51
C LYS A 326 -9.71 15.31 -5.42
N ILE A 327 -9.43 14.07 -5.82
CA ILE A 327 -8.36 13.76 -6.76
C ILE A 327 -8.92 13.78 -8.16
N ASP A 328 -8.41 14.71 -8.99
CA ASP A 328 -8.67 14.71 -10.41
C ASP A 328 -7.57 13.89 -11.11
N TRP A 329 -7.93 12.69 -11.56
CA TRP A 329 -7.05 11.71 -12.19
C TRP A 329 -6.77 12.07 -13.64
N ILE A 330 -5.55 12.52 -13.95
CA ILE A 330 -5.20 13.05 -15.27
C ILE A 330 -4.16 12.16 -15.93
N ASP A 331 -4.52 11.57 -17.08
CA ASP A 331 -3.57 10.82 -17.89
C ASP A 331 -2.58 11.79 -18.54
N SER A 332 -1.32 11.66 -18.16
CA SER A 332 -0.25 12.53 -18.65
C SER A 332 -0.06 12.49 -20.17
N GLU A 333 -0.45 11.39 -20.84
CA GLU A 333 -0.39 11.30 -22.31
C GLU A 333 -1.39 12.22 -23.01
N THR A 334 -2.45 12.62 -22.32
CA THR A 334 -3.50 13.49 -22.89
C THR A 334 -3.21 14.98 -22.73
N LEU A 335 -2.21 15.34 -21.91
CA LEU A 335 -1.84 16.74 -21.69
C LEU A 335 -1.01 17.29 -22.85
N THR A 336 -1.43 18.44 -23.35
CA THR A 336 -0.76 19.20 -24.40
C THR A 336 -0.69 20.68 -24.03
N ALA A 337 0.15 21.47 -24.72
CA ALA A 337 0.23 22.91 -24.51
C ALA A 337 -1.11 23.61 -24.76
N ASP A 338 -1.95 23.07 -25.66
CA ASP A 338 -3.22 23.68 -26.02
C ASP A 338 -4.34 23.45 -25.00
N ASN A 339 -4.28 22.32 -24.25
CA ASN A 339 -5.36 21.95 -23.32
C ASN A 339 -5.01 22.12 -21.83
N ILE A 340 -3.77 22.39 -21.49
CA ILE A 340 -3.28 22.39 -20.11
C ILE A 340 -4.03 23.37 -19.20
N ASP A 341 -4.30 24.59 -19.67
CA ASP A 341 -5.06 25.58 -18.89
C ASP A 341 -6.50 25.13 -18.61
N SER A 342 -7.14 24.41 -19.54
CA SER A 342 -8.49 23.89 -19.35
C SER A 342 -8.52 22.67 -18.42
N VAL A 343 -7.47 21.87 -18.42
CA VAL A 343 -7.38 20.64 -17.62
C VAL A 343 -6.92 20.93 -16.18
N LEU A 344 -5.88 21.76 -16.01
CA LEU A 344 -5.29 22.03 -14.70
C LEU A 344 -5.80 23.31 -14.04
N GLY A 345 -6.49 24.19 -14.76
CA GLY A 345 -6.88 25.51 -14.27
C GLY A 345 -7.81 25.52 -13.06
N SER A 346 -8.51 24.42 -12.79
CA SER A 346 -9.36 24.28 -11.59
C SER A 346 -8.68 23.58 -10.42
N ALA A 347 -7.46 23.09 -10.58
CA ALA A 347 -6.72 22.40 -9.52
C ALA A 347 -6.19 23.42 -8.49
N ASP A 348 -6.23 23.04 -7.22
CA ASP A 348 -5.66 23.80 -6.12
C ASP A 348 -4.20 23.42 -5.86
N GLY A 349 -3.83 22.19 -6.25
CA GLY A 349 -2.47 21.67 -6.23
C GLY A 349 -2.28 20.58 -7.28
N ILE A 350 -1.02 20.33 -7.63
CA ILE A 350 -0.63 19.32 -8.62
C ILE A 350 0.32 18.32 -7.97
N LEU A 351 0.06 17.03 -8.18
CA LEU A 351 0.93 15.93 -7.74
C LEU A 351 1.33 15.09 -8.96
N VAL A 352 2.63 14.88 -9.13
CA VAL A 352 3.19 13.94 -10.12
C VAL A 352 3.79 12.77 -9.38
N PRO A 353 3.18 11.55 -9.48
CA PRO A 353 3.62 10.37 -8.74
C PRO A 353 4.80 9.66 -9.40
N GLY A 354 5.27 8.59 -8.75
CA GLY A 354 6.26 7.67 -9.29
C GLY A 354 5.80 6.92 -10.56
N GLY A 355 6.75 6.41 -11.31
CA GLY A 355 6.50 5.61 -12.51
C GLY A 355 7.80 5.25 -13.23
N PHE A 356 7.73 4.36 -14.23
CA PHE A 356 8.84 3.92 -15.05
C PHE A 356 8.55 4.05 -16.54
N GLY A 357 9.61 4.15 -17.36
CA GLY A 357 9.53 4.22 -18.82
C GLY A 357 9.12 5.59 -19.37
N SER A 358 9.25 5.75 -20.69
CA SER A 358 9.14 7.04 -21.38
C SER A 358 7.70 7.53 -21.68
N ARG A 359 6.69 6.69 -21.47
CA ARG A 359 5.29 7.03 -21.76
C ARG A 359 4.80 8.20 -20.90
N GLY A 360 4.16 9.20 -21.50
CA GLY A 360 3.51 10.32 -20.82
C GLY A 360 4.45 11.33 -20.12
N ILE A 361 5.76 11.26 -20.37
CA ILE A 361 6.77 12.13 -19.74
C ILE A 361 6.55 13.60 -20.10
N GLU A 362 6.32 13.91 -21.37
CA GLU A 362 6.15 15.32 -21.82
C GLU A 362 4.93 15.98 -21.18
N GLY A 363 3.83 15.24 -20.99
CA GLY A 363 2.67 15.76 -20.26
C GLY A 363 2.95 16.03 -18.79
N MET A 364 3.79 15.19 -18.13
CA MET A 364 4.23 15.46 -16.75
C MET A 364 5.13 16.69 -16.68
N ILE A 365 6.04 16.89 -17.65
CA ILE A 365 6.90 18.07 -17.74
C ILE A 365 6.03 19.32 -17.93
N LEU A 366 5.01 19.27 -18.80
CA LEU A 366 4.06 20.37 -18.98
C LEU A 366 3.32 20.69 -17.68
N ALA A 367 2.93 19.67 -16.88
CA ALA A 367 2.27 19.90 -15.58
C ALA A 367 3.21 20.56 -14.56
N ALA A 368 4.48 20.17 -14.52
CA ALA A 368 5.49 20.79 -13.65
C ALA A 368 5.75 22.26 -14.08
N ARG A 369 5.87 22.51 -15.39
CA ARG A 369 5.95 23.88 -15.96
C ARG A 369 4.76 24.73 -15.55
N TYR A 370 3.55 24.19 -15.73
CA TYR A 370 2.31 24.87 -15.37
C TYR A 370 2.31 25.25 -13.88
N ALA A 371 2.69 24.34 -13.00
CA ALA A 371 2.78 24.61 -11.57
C ALA A 371 3.77 25.75 -11.27
N ARG A 372 4.93 25.78 -11.93
CA ARG A 372 5.94 26.83 -11.74
C ARG A 372 5.47 28.18 -12.28
N GLU A 373 4.95 28.24 -13.50
CA GLU A 373 4.56 29.49 -14.19
C GLU A 373 3.28 30.11 -13.63
N LYS A 374 2.29 29.28 -13.26
CA LYS A 374 1.02 29.72 -12.70
C LYS A 374 1.02 29.82 -11.16
N ASN A 375 2.16 29.55 -10.54
CA ASN A 375 2.32 29.60 -9.09
C ASN A 375 1.31 28.68 -8.35
N VAL A 376 1.20 27.40 -8.81
CA VAL A 376 0.37 26.37 -8.19
C VAL A 376 1.24 25.48 -7.30
N PRO A 377 0.76 25.05 -6.10
CA PRO A 377 1.46 24.05 -5.29
C PRO A 377 1.77 22.77 -6.08
N TYR A 378 3.00 22.24 -5.92
CA TYR A 378 3.46 21.06 -6.65
C TYR A 378 4.14 20.06 -5.72
N PHE A 379 3.83 18.79 -5.90
CA PHE A 379 4.54 17.70 -5.24
C PHE A 379 4.95 16.63 -6.26
N GLY A 380 6.27 16.43 -6.38
CA GLY A 380 6.85 15.41 -7.25
C GLY A 380 7.40 14.24 -6.45
N ILE A 381 6.89 13.02 -6.66
CA ILE A 381 7.32 11.80 -5.97
C ILE A 381 8.14 10.93 -6.93
N CYS A 382 9.36 10.57 -6.58
CA CYS A 382 10.26 9.71 -7.35
C CYS A 382 10.44 10.23 -8.78
N LEU A 383 9.75 9.68 -9.77
CA LEU A 383 9.70 10.22 -11.13
C LEU A 383 9.26 11.69 -11.14
N GLY A 384 8.30 12.08 -10.31
CA GLY A 384 7.81 13.47 -10.25
C GLY A 384 8.88 14.47 -9.82
N MET A 385 9.82 14.10 -8.94
CA MET A 385 11.02 14.91 -8.67
C MET A 385 11.91 15.01 -9.90
N GLN A 386 12.16 13.91 -10.58
CA GLN A 386 13.00 13.88 -11.79
C GLN A 386 12.40 14.77 -12.89
N ILE A 387 11.09 14.71 -13.06
CA ILE A 387 10.34 15.59 -13.98
C ILE A 387 10.52 17.07 -13.64
N ALA A 388 10.45 17.44 -12.35
CA ALA A 388 10.67 18.83 -11.94
C ALA A 388 12.11 19.32 -12.26
N VAL A 389 13.11 18.44 -12.11
CA VAL A 389 14.52 18.74 -12.46
C VAL A 389 14.68 18.90 -13.97
N ILE A 390 14.09 18.00 -14.77
CA ILE A 390 14.14 18.07 -16.23
C ILE A 390 13.44 19.35 -16.73
N GLU A 391 12.25 19.65 -16.22
CA GLU A 391 11.53 20.89 -16.56
C GLU A 391 12.37 22.12 -16.26
N TYR A 392 12.96 22.18 -15.05
CA TYR A 392 13.78 23.31 -14.64
C TYR A 392 15.01 23.48 -15.53
N ALA A 393 15.66 22.39 -15.92
CA ALA A 393 16.80 22.42 -16.83
C ALA A 393 16.39 22.88 -18.23
N ARG A 394 15.25 22.42 -18.76
CA ARG A 394 14.76 22.81 -20.09
C ARG A 394 14.32 24.27 -20.14
N ASP A 395 13.53 24.71 -19.17
CA ASP A 395 12.80 25.97 -19.27
C ASP A 395 13.45 27.14 -18.53
N VAL A 396 14.27 26.87 -17.51
CA VAL A 396 14.97 27.93 -16.77
C VAL A 396 16.42 28.09 -17.26
N LEU A 397 17.14 26.95 -17.48
CA LEU A 397 18.50 26.99 -18.02
C LEU A 397 18.56 27.01 -19.55
N GLY A 398 17.45 26.71 -20.24
CA GLY A 398 17.38 26.68 -21.71
C GLY A 398 18.03 25.44 -22.35
N TRP A 399 18.27 24.38 -21.59
CA TRP A 399 18.81 23.11 -22.11
C TRP A 399 17.70 22.24 -22.70
N SER A 400 17.30 22.58 -23.91
CA SER A 400 16.12 21.99 -24.56
C SER A 400 16.17 20.46 -24.71
N ASP A 401 17.35 19.85 -24.67
CA ASP A 401 17.59 18.41 -24.74
C ASP A 401 17.79 17.77 -23.36
N ALA A 402 17.67 18.52 -22.26
CA ALA A 402 17.81 17.97 -20.91
C ALA A 402 16.78 16.86 -20.67
N ASP A 403 17.24 15.70 -20.20
CA ASP A 403 16.39 14.53 -20.04
C ASP A 403 16.95 13.55 -18.97
N SER A 404 16.18 12.50 -18.72
CA SER A 404 16.66 11.30 -18.02
C SER A 404 17.27 10.33 -19.04
N ARG A 405 18.35 9.66 -18.63
CA ARG A 405 18.91 8.55 -19.39
C ARG A 405 17.87 7.44 -19.65
N GLU A 406 16.91 7.25 -18.74
CA GLU A 406 15.82 6.29 -18.91
C GLU A 406 14.98 6.56 -20.16
N PHE A 407 14.81 7.81 -20.53
CA PHE A 407 13.92 8.23 -21.64
C PHE A 407 14.69 8.55 -22.92
N ASN A 408 15.91 9.07 -22.78
CA ASN A 408 16.76 9.47 -23.90
C ASN A 408 18.24 9.29 -23.58
N GLU A 409 18.78 8.14 -24.00
CA GLU A 409 20.20 7.81 -23.80
C GLU A 409 21.15 8.75 -24.56
N ASN A 410 20.68 9.44 -25.60
CA ASN A 410 21.47 10.33 -26.45
C ASN A 410 21.42 11.81 -26.03
N SER A 411 20.71 12.16 -24.97
CA SER A 411 20.70 13.53 -24.45
C SER A 411 22.11 13.98 -24.05
N SER A 412 22.48 15.23 -24.42
CA SER A 412 23.74 15.84 -24.02
C SER A 412 23.70 16.29 -22.54
N HIS A 413 22.49 16.61 -22.04
CA HIS A 413 22.26 17.05 -20.67
C HIS A 413 21.43 16.01 -19.91
N ARG A 414 22.05 14.89 -19.55
CA ARG A 414 21.40 13.83 -18.75
C ARG A 414 21.34 14.25 -17.29
N VAL A 415 20.43 15.17 -16.97
CA VAL A 415 20.25 15.70 -15.61
C VAL A 415 19.75 14.65 -14.61
N ILE A 416 19.21 13.55 -15.13
CA ILE A 416 18.89 12.32 -14.39
C ILE A 416 19.66 11.16 -15.05
N ASP A 417 20.43 10.42 -14.27
CA ASP A 417 21.25 9.29 -14.77
C ASP A 417 21.21 8.10 -13.80
N PHE A 418 21.88 7.01 -14.13
CA PHE A 418 21.97 5.85 -13.27
C PHE A 418 22.55 6.20 -11.89
N MET A 419 21.96 5.60 -10.88
CA MET A 419 22.59 5.55 -9.57
C MET A 419 23.94 4.81 -9.65
N PRO A 420 24.98 5.23 -8.91
CA PRO A 420 26.27 4.54 -8.90
C PRO A 420 26.11 3.03 -8.64
N GLY A 421 26.69 2.21 -9.53
CA GLY A 421 26.60 0.74 -9.47
C GLY A 421 25.40 0.12 -10.20
N GLN A 422 24.56 0.93 -10.84
CA GLN A 422 23.48 0.47 -11.72
C GLN A 422 23.93 0.51 -13.20
N ASN A 423 23.40 -0.39 -14.01
CA ASN A 423 23.59 -0.40 -15.47
C ASN A 423 22.43 -1.17 -16.14
N ASP A 424 22.44 -1.24 -17.49
CA ASP A 424 21.40 -1.90 -18.28
C ASP A 424 21.49 -3.45 -18.27
N GLU A 425 22.61 -4.01 -17.81
CA GLU A 425 22.88 -5.47 -17.79
C GLU A 425 22.36 -6.15 -16.51
N ILE A 426 21.94 -5.38 -15.50
CA ILE A 426 21.44 -5.90 -14.22
C ILE A 426 19.98 -6.33 -14.36
N ASP A 427 19.60 -7.44 -13.75
CA ASP A 427 18.21 -7.90 -13.66
C ASP A 427 17.26 -6.77 -13.23
N LYS A 428 16.07 -6.71 -13.86
CA LYS A 428 15.11 -5.63 -13.57
C LYS A 428 14.42 -5.78 -12.21
N GLY A 429 14.25 -7.00 -11.70
CA GLY A 429 13.61 -7.27 -10.41
C GLY A 429 14.62 -7.29 -9.26
N GLY A 430 14.28 -6.68 -8.11
CA GLY A 430 15.05 -6.75 -6.88
C GLY A 430 16.40 -6.03 -6.89
N THR A 431 16.71 -5.22 -7.91
CA THR A 431 18.02 -4.54 -8.08
C THR A 431 17.96 -3.03 -7.93
N LEU A 432 16.77 -2.48 -7.70
CA LEU A 432 16.55 -1.06 -7.42
C LEU A 432 17.13 -0.68 -6.06
N ARG A 433 17.26 0.62 -5.79
CA ARG A 433 17.44 1.12 -4.42
C ARG A 433 16.10 0.97 -3.71
N LEU A 434 16.02 -0.02 -2.82
CA LEU A 434 14.78 -0.45 -2.17
C LEU A 434 14.85 -0.31 -0.66
N GLY A 435 13.75 0.15 -0.04
CA GLY A 435 13.60 0.25 1.40
C GLY A 435 14.03 1.59 1.99
N SER A 436 14.19 1.63 3.30
CA SER A 436 14.36 2.85 4.09
C SER A 436 15.81 3.31 4.13
N TYR A 437 16.06 4.52 3.67
CA TYR A 437 17.37 5.17 3.73
C TYR A 437 17.29 6.51 4.46
N PRO A 438 18.40 6.93 5.11
CA PRO A 438 18.47 8.21 5.78
C PRO A 438 18.65 9.36 4.77
N CYS A 439 18.03 10.50 5.05
CA CYS A 439 18.19 11.74 4.30
C CYS A 439 18.44 12.89 5.28
N HIS A 440 19.50 13.67 5.05
CA HIS A 440 19.77 14.94 5.74
C HIS A 440 19.00 16.06 5.08
N ILE A 441 18.19 16.78 5.86
CA ILE A 441 17.42 17.94 5.41
C ILE A 441 18.24 19.22 5.65
N VAL A 442 18.22 20.10 4.66
CA VAL A 442 18.87 21.41 4.72
C VAL A 442 17.98 22.39 5.51
N ALA A 443 18.61 23.13 6.44
CA ALA A 443 17.91 24.11 7.25
C ALA A 443 17.31 25.27 6.43
N GLY A 444 16.16 25.78 6.85
CA GLY A 444 15.44 26.88 6.22
C GLY A 444 14.70 26.49 4.93
N THR A 445 14.48 25.20 4.68
CA THR A 445 13.77 24.65 3.53
C THR A 445 12.30 24.32 3.87
N GLU A 446 11.46 24.11 2.85
CA GLU A 446 10.09 23.60 3.05
C GLU A 446 10.13 22.17 3.64
N MET A 447 11.13 21.39 3.27
CA MET A 447 11.37 20.07 3.87
C MET A 447 11.55 20.18 5.38
N GLU A 448 12.40 21.10 5.87
CA GLU A 448 12.57 21.29 7.31
C GLU A 448 11.29 21.75 7.99
N LYS A 449 10.53 22.66 7.37
CA LYS A 449 9.24 23.12 7.91
C LYS A 449 8.24 21.96 8.06
N CYS A 450 8.20 21.05 7.08
CA CYS A 450 7.28 19.91 7.11
C CYS A 450 7.68 18.89 8.18
N TYR A 451 8.95 18.49 8.25
CA TYR A 451 9.39 17.42 9.14
C TYR A 451 9.78 17.89 10.55
N GLY A 452 10.19 19.13 10.71
CA GLY A 452 10.69 19.67 11.99
C GLY A 452 11.97 19.03 12.51
N THR A 453 12.72 18.34 11.64
CA THR A 453 13.99 17.65 11.98
C THR A 453 14.96 17.66 10.80
N GLY A 454 16.27 17.65 11.09
CA GLY A 454 17.33 17.64 10.09
C GLY A 454 17.71 16.25 9.56
N LEU A 455 17.17 15.16 10.12
CA LEU A 455 17.44 13.79 9.66
C LEU A 455 16.16 12.99 9.65
N ILE A 456 15.86 12.41 8.48
CA ILE A 456 14.69 11.55 8.27
C ILE A 456 15.11 10.21 7.67
N ARG A 457 14.18 9.28 7.65
CA ARG A 457 14.32 8.00 6.94
C ARG A 457 13.07 7.74 6.14
N GLU A 458 13.24 7.51 4.81
CA GLU A 458 12.14 7.30 3.88
C GLU A 458 12.41 6.11 2.97
N ARG A 459 11.33 5.49 2.44
CA ARG A 459 11.42 4.30 1.59
C ARG A 459 11.65 4.69 0.13
N HIS A 460 12.54 3.99 -0.53
CA HIS A 460 12.95 4.21 -1.92
C HIS A 460 12.54 3.04 -2.81
N ARG A 461 12.30 3.36 -4.09
CA ARG A 461 12.09 2.39 -5.17
C ARG A 461 12.49 3.03 -6.50
N HIS A 462 13.80 3.14 -6.77
CA HIS A 462 14.28 3.76 -8.00
C HIS A 462 15.64 3.22 -8.44
N ARG A 463 15.97 3.43 -9.73
CA ARG A 463 17.26 3.09 -10.36
C ARG A 463 18.00 4.33 -10.82
N TYR A 464 17.27 5.35 -11.23
CA TYR A 464 17.79 6.62 -11.72
C TYR A 464 17.68 7.67 -10.63
N GLU A 465 18.60 8.64 -10.68
CA GLU A 465 18.67 9.72 -9.70
C GLU A 465 19.23 11.00 -10.29
N PHE A 466 19.18 12.08 -9.53
CA PHE A 466 19.75 13.37 -9.89
C PHE A 466 21.24 13.26 -10.22
N ASN A 467 21.67 13.78 -11.40
CA ASN A 467 23.05 13.77 -11.83
C ASN A 467 23.80 14.97 -11.25
N ASN A 468 24.72 14.69 -10.32
CA ASN A 468 25.51 15.73 -9.64
C ASN A 468 26.45 16.52 -10.56
N GLU A 469 26.71 16.07 -11.79
CA GLU A 469 27.49 16.84 -12.78
C GLU A 469 26.84 18.18 -13.10
N TYR A 470 25.50 18.26 -13.05
CA TYR A 470 24.72 19.47 -13.34
C TYR A 470 24.25 20.21 -12.09
N ARG A 471 24.66 19.74 -10.89
CA ARG A 471 24.19 20.30 -9.62
C ARG A 471 24.49 21.77 -9.46
N ALA A 472 25.74 22.18 -9.76
CA ALA A 472 26.19 23.54 -9.55
C ALA A 472 25.43 24.55 -10.44
N GLU A 473 25.17 24.17 -11.69
CA GLU A 473 24.44 25.01 -12.65
C GLU A 473 22.96 25.13 -12.27
N LEU A 474 22.34 24.04 -11.86
CA LEU A 474 20.93 24.02 -11.41
C LEU A 474 20.75 24.84 -10.12
N GLU A 475 21.65 24.71 -9.13
CA GLU A 475 21.63 25.53 -7.91
C GLU A 475 21.90 27.01 -8.22
N ALA A 476 22.81 27.32 -9.13
CA ALA A 476 23.09 28.70 -9.56
C ALA A 476 21.88 29.34 -10.27
N ALA A 477 21.06 28.54 -10.97
CA ALA A 477 19.80 28.99 -11.58
C ALA A 477 18.66 29.12 -10.56
N GLY A 478 18.84 28.68 -9.31
CA GLY A 478 17.90 28.83 -8.22
C GLY A 478 17.18 27.55 -7.79
N LEU A 479 17.39 26.40 -8.44
CA LEU A 479 16.89 25.13 -7.92
C LEU A 479 17.56 24.86 -6.58
N ARG A 480 16.76 24.53 -5.55
CA ARG A 480 17.29 24.33 -4.21
C ARG A 480 17.40 22.85 -3.89
N ILE A 481 18.58 22.37 -3.55
CA ILE A 481 18.75 21.03 -2.99
C ILE A 481 18.39 21.13 -1.50
N SER A 482 17.29 20.49 -1.11
CA SER A 482 16.72 20.55 0.24
C SER A 482 16.99 19.30 1.08
N GLY A 483 17.52 18.23 0.46
CA GLY A 483 17.91 17.03 1.17
C GLY A 483 18.90 16.17 0.39
N THR A 484 19.80 15.51 1.13
CA THR A 484 20.83 14.63 0.56
C THR A 484 21.01 13.37 1.40
N SER A 485 21.63 12.34 0.81
CA SER A 485 22.16 11.22 1.59
C SER A 485 23.17 11.73 2.64
N PRO A 486 23.41 10.99 3.74
CA PRO A 486 24.32 11.45 4.82
C PRO A 486 25.74 11.77 4.37
N ASP A 487 26.22 11.16 3.30
CA ASP A 487 27.54 11.42 2.69
C ASP A 487 27.50 12.56 1.65
N GLY A 488 26.32 13.17 1.42
CA GLY A 488 26.11 14.29 0.50
C GLY A 488 26.17 13.92 -0.99
N ARG A 489 26.34 12.64 -1.33
CA ARG A 489 26.53 12.19 -2.72
C ARG A 489 25.23 12.08 -3.51
N LEU A 490 24.12 11.72 -2.85
CA LEU A 490 22.84 11.57 -3.52
C LEU A 490 21.94 12.74 -3.17
N VAL A 491 21.30 13.32 -4.18
CA VAL A 491 20.26 14.33 -4.01
C VAL A 491 18.94 13.62 -3.79
N GLU A 492 18.36 13.77 -2.62
CA GLU A 492 17.13 13.09 -2.22
C GLU A 492 15.90 13.96 -2.39
N THR A 493 16.07 15.30 -2.28
CA THR A 493 14.96 16.25 -2.40
C THR A 493 15.40 17.55 -3.04
N VAL A 494 14.48 18.14 -3.83
CA VAL A 494 14.66 19.45 -4.45
C VAL A 494 13.46 20.36 -4.18
N GLU A 495 13.70 21.67 -4.17
CA GLU A 495 12.65 22.68 -4.10
C GLU A 495 12.78 23.67 -5.26
N VAL A 496 11.66 23.92 -5.94
CA VAL A 496 11.57 24.96 -6.95
C VAL A 496 11.09 26.25 -6.29
N PRO A 497 11.83 27.37 -6.40
CA PRO A 497 11.47 28.62 -5.74
C PRO A 497 10.06 29.10 -6.10
N GLY A 498 9.33 29.62 -5.13
CA GLY A 498 7.99 30.15 -5.32
C GLY A 498 7.29 30.52 -4.02
N GLU A 499 6.05 30.99 -4.13
CA GLU A 499 5.23 31.39 -3.00
C GLU A 499 4.66 30.18 -2.24
N TYR A 500 4.31 29.12 -2.99
CA TYR A 500 3.67 27.92 -2.48
C TYR A 500 4.62 26.73 -2.43
N PHE A 501 4.17 25.67 -1.77
CA PHE A 501 4.86 24.38 -1.68
C PHE A 501 5.17 23.83 -3.08
N ARG A 502 6.46 23.67 -3.42
CA ARG A 502 6.95 23.04 -4.66
C ARG A 502 8.14 22.18 -4.37
N VAL A 503 7.86 20.95 -3.95
CA VAL A 503 8.85 20.00 -3.48
C VAL A 503 8.87 18.76 -4.37
N GLY A 504 10.06 18.29 -4.71
CA GLY A 504 10.30 16.99 -5.32
C GLY A 504 11.11 16.09 -4.38
N VAL A 505 10.73 14.82 -4.25
CA VAL A 505 11.44 13.84 -3.43
C VAL A 505 11.71 12.56 -4.21
N GLN A 506 12.92 11.97 -4.07
CA GLN A 506 13.29 10.75 -4.76
C GLN A 506 12.69 9.50 -4.11
N PHE A 507 12.38 9.57 -2.84
CA PHE A 507 11.73 8.52 -2.06
C PHE A 507 10.20 8.53 -2.22
N HIS A 508 9.53 7.56 -1.58
CA HIS A 508 8.09 7.32 -1.64
C HIS A 508 7.44 7.56 -0.26
N PRO A 509 7.10 8.82 0.09
CA PRO A 509 6.54 9.16 1.39
C PRO A 509 5.13 8.61 1.60
N GLU A 510 4.40 8.28 0.53
CA GLU A 510 3.07 7.69 0.58
C GLU A 510 3.03 6.39 1.39
N PHE A 511 4.10 5.59 1.38
CA PHE A 511 4.15 4.33 2.11
C PHE A 511 4.18 4.50 3.62
N LYS A 512 4.53 5.70 4.12
CA LYS A 512 4.61 5.99 5.56
C LYS A 512 3.44 6.80 6.09
N SER A 513 2.48 7.17 5.24
CA SER A 513 1.27 7.88 5.67
C SER A 513 0.29 6.93 6.37
N ARG A 514 -0.30 7.39 7.47
CA ARG A 514 -1.31 6.69 8.26
C ARG A 514 -2.52 7.60 8.47
N PRO A 515 -3.73 7.07 8.63
CA PRO A 515 -4.93 7.92 8.83
C PRO A 515 -4.87 8.73 10.13
N ASN A 516 -4.25 8.17 11.19
CA ASN A 516 -4.02 8.83 12.47
C ASN A 516 -2.70 9.63 12.52
N LYS A 517 -1.81 9.43 11.55
CA LYS A 517 -0.51 10.10 11.44
C LYS A 517 -0.19 10.40 9.98
N PRO A 518 -0.86 11.39 9.38
CA PRO A 518 -0.65 11.75 7.98
C PRO A 518 0.78 12.19 7.73
N HIS A 519 1.32 11.85 6.57
CA HIS A 519 2.71 12.16 6.24
C HIS A 519 2.91 13.66 6.03
N PRO A 520 3.97 14.29 6.61
CA PRO A 520 4.13 15.75 6.64
C PRO A 520 4.23 16.41 5.26
N LEU A 521 4.78 15.75 4.24
CA LEU A 521 4.86 16.33 2.90
C LEU A 521 3.50 16.39 2.20
N PHE A 522 2.64 15.41 2.41
CA PHE A 522 1.26 15.47 1.92
C PHE A 522 0.46 16.55 2.66
N CYS A 523 0.71 16.72 3.96
CA CYS A 523 0.16 17.83 4.73
C CYS A 523 0.64 19.18 4.18
N GLY A 524 1.93 19.31 3.82
CA GLY A 524 2.48 20.50 3.19
C GLY A 524 1.80 20.86 1.87
N LEU A 525 1.64 19.87 0.97
CA LEU A 525 0.93 20.07 -0.29
C LEU A 525 -0.53 20.50 -0.06
N VAL A 526 -1.27 19.78 0.77
CA VAL A 526 -2.70 20.03 1.01
C VAL A 526 -2.90 21.39 1.67
N ASN A 527 -2.09 21.74 2.70
CA ASN A 527 -2.17 23.05 3.34
C ASN A 527 -1.92 24.19 2.34
N SER A 528 -0.85 24.08 1.55
CA SER A 528 -0.52 25.09 0.54
C SER A 528 -1.60 25.20 -0.54
N SER A 529 -2.24 24.08 -0.90
CA SER A 529 -3.37 24.06 -1.84
C SER A 529 -4.61 24.74 -1.28
N LEU A 530 -4.88 24.60 0.02
CA LEU A 530 -5.96 25.30 0.72
C LEU A 530 -5.70 26.83 0.75
N GLU A 531 -4.47 27.25 1.03
CA GLU A 531 -4.06 28.66 1.00
C GLU A 531 -4.24 29.25 -0.41
N ALA A 532 -3.80 28.54 -1.46
CA ALA A 532 -3.96 28.95 -2.85
C ALA A 532 -5.44 29.05 -3.26
N ASN A 533 -6.28 28.11 -2.82
CA ASN A 533 -7.71 28.12 -3.08
C ASN A 533 -8.39 29.34 -2.42
N ILE A 534 -8.09 29.63 -1.17
CA ILE A 534 -8.64 30.80 -0.44
C ILE A 534 -8.26 32.09 -1.16
N LYS A 535 -6.97 32.24 -1.57
CA LYS A 535 -6.49 33.44 -2.25
C LYS A 535 -7.10 33.62 -3.63
N ARG A 536 -7.39 32.52 -4.35
CA ARG A 536 -8.06 32.58 -5.67
C ARG A 536 -9.53 32.98 -5.56
N ASN A 537 -10.20 32.64 -4.45
CA ASN A 537 -11.63 32.90 -4.23
C ASN A 537 -11.91 34.20 -3.45
N SER A 538 -10.88 34.88 -2.91
CA SER A 538 -10.96 36.18 -2.25
C SER A 538 -10.70 37.33 -3.25
#